data_37cfafa1c6063543353447d7b1a18dec
#
_entry.id   37cfafa1c6063543353447d7b1a18dec
#
_cell.length_a   1.000
_cell.length_b   1.000
_cell.length_c   1.000
_cell.angle_alpha   90.00
_cell.angle_beta   90.00
_cell.angle_gamma   90.00
#
_symmetry.space_group_name_H-M   'P 1'
#
loop_
_entity.id
_entity.type
_entity.pdbx_description
1 polymer ?
#
loop_
_entity_poly.entity_id
_entity_poly.type
_entity_poly.pdbx_seq_one_letter_code
_entity_poly.pdbx_strand_id
1 'polypeptide(L)'
;MPSLVFQIVILFVKILAELLLIILVPAFALKFFKKDLSFGLAFSASILMILLPVLTYVNNAELNNTILPFAAWGVASVLTLSWMTWGLSTGAIISFLYAAYLIVESRSRGTINLVLLFTGLGYLLNLLSQAAAPYLLFGSFGANLAKEDLPFLCLSLVLALSVGIYVKYSEAAGKTFSN
;
A
#
# COMPACT_ATOMS: atom_id res chain seq x y z
N MET A 1 -23.06 2.41 -30.86
CA MET A 1 -22.00 2.09 -29.92
C MET A 1 -21.85 3.26 -28.96
N PRO A 2 -21.82 3.08 -27.65
CA PRO A 2 -21.56 4.19 -26.72
C PRO A 2 -20.21 4.81 -27.07
N SER A 3 -20.12 6.15 -26.98
CA SER A 3 -18.89 6.86 -27.28
C SER A 3 -17.76 6.38 -26.36
N LEU A 4 -16.52 6.39 -26.82
CA LEU A 4 -15.34 6.02 -26.03
C LEU A 4 -15.32 6.76 -24.67
N VAL A 5 -15.70 8.04 -24.69
CA VAL A 5 -15.81 8.87 -23.48
C VAL A 5 -16.80 8.28 -22.47
N PHE A 6 -17.96 7.80 -22.93
CA PHE A 6 -18.96 7.18 -22.05
C PHE A 6 -18.44 5.89 -21.38
N GLN A 7 -17.71 5.06 -22.14
CA GLN A 7 -17.09 3.85 -21.58
C GLN A 7 -16.02 4.17 -20.51
N ILE A 8 -15.19 5.19 -20.76
CA ILE A 8 -14.17 5.65 -19.80
C ILE A 8 -14.83 6.17 -18.51
N VAL A 9 -15.92 6.95 -18.65
CA VAL A 9 -16.66 7.48 -17.49
C VAL A 9 -17.25 6.35 -16.65
N ILE A 10 -17.89 5.36 -17.29
CA ILE A 10 -18.45 4.19 -16.58
C ILE A 10 -17.36 3.42 -15.86
N LEU A 11 -16.23 3.16 -16.51
CA LEU A 11 -15.09 2.47 -15.91
C LEU A 11 -14.56 3.23 -14.70
N PHE A 12 -14.39 4.54 -14.81
CA PHE A 12 -13.93 5.39 -13.71
C PHE A 12 -14.90 5.36 -12.51
N VAL A 13 -16.21 5.49 -12.77
CA VAL A 13 -17.26 5.43 -11.73
C VAL A 13 -17.26 4.06 -11.04
N LYS A 14 -17.10 2.97 -11.81
CA LYS A 14 -17.03 1.61 -11.27
C LYS A 14 -15.81 1.45 -10.34
N ILE A 15 -14.62 1.83 -10.79
CA ILE A 15 -13.39 1.77 -10.00
C ILE A 15 -13.54 2.61 -8.73
N LEU A 16 -14.06 3.83 -8.84
CA LEU A 16 -14.28 4.71 -7.69
C LEU A 16 -15.26 4.09 -6.69
N ALA A 17 -16.36 3.49 -7.14
CA ALA A 17 -17.33 2.83 -6.29
C ALA A 17 -16.71 1.60 -5.58
N GLU A 18 -15.95 0.79 -6.28
CA GLU A 18 -15.25 -0.37 -5.71
C GLU A 18 -14.23 0.08 -4.65
N LEU A 19 -13.42 1.10 -4.92
CA LEU A 19 -12.48 1.67 -3.96
C LEU A 19 -13.19 2.21 -2.72
N LEU A 20 -14.29 2.94 -2.90
CA LEU A 20 -15.07 3.47 -1.79
C LEU A 20 -15.63 2.34 -0.92
N LEU A 21 -16.17 1.27 -1.51
CA LEU A 21 -16.65 0.11 -0.76
C LEU A 21 -15.53 -0.58 0.01
N ILE A 22 -14.38 -0.82 -0.63
CA ILE A 22 -13.21 -1.47 -0.01
C ILE A 22 -12.72 -0.66 1.19
N ILE A 23 -12.78 0.67 1.14
CA ILE A 23 -12.26 1.54 2.21
C ILE A 23 -13.34 1.82 3.26
N LEU A 24 -14.54 2.19 2.83
CA LEU A 24 -15.59 2.63 3.75
C LEU A 24 -16.14 1.50 4.61
N VAL A 25 -16.34 0.31 4.04
CA VAL A 25 -16.90 -0.83 4.80
C VAL A 25 -16.02 -1.21 5.98
N PRO A 26 -14.70 -1.45 5.80
CA PRO A 26 -13.80 -1.72 6.93
C PRO A 26 -13.67 -0.54 7.90
N ALA A 27 -13.67 0.71 7.41
CA ALA A 27 -13.60 1.88 8.26
C ALA A 27 -14.83 1.99 9.19
N PHE A 28 -16.01 1.72 8.67
CA PHE A 28 -17.23 1.66 9.48
C PHE A 28 -17.21 0.46 10.45
N ALA A 29 -16.76 -0.71 10.00
CA ALA A 29 -16.63 -1.88 10.86
C ALA A 29 -15.67 -1.63 12.03
N LEU A 30 -14.47 -1.09 11.76
CA LEU A 30 -13.51 -0.72 12.81
C LEU A 30 -14.08 0.31 13.78
N LYS A 31 -14.79 1.33 13.26
CA LYS A 31 -15.45 2.32 14.11
C LYS A 31 -16.57 1.72 14.94
N PHE A 32 -17.31 0.76 14.41
CA PHE A 32 -18.38 0.08 15.13
C PHE A 32 -17.86 -0.75 16.30
N PHE A 33 -16.78 -1.50 16.08
CA PHE A 33 -16.17 -2.34 17.12
C PHE A 33 -15.37 -1.55 18.15
N LYS A 34 -14.73 -0.45 17.73
CA LYS A 34 -13.92 0.43 18.59
C LYS A 34 -14.56 1.82 18.64
N LYS A 35 -15.57 1.98 19.51
CA LYS A 35 -16.38 3.22 19.62
C LYS A 35 -15.58 4.49 19.88
N ASP A 36 -14.41 4.37 20.55
CA ASP A 36 -13.54 5.51 20.87
C ASP A 36 -12.63 5.90 19.70
N LEU A 37 -12.57 5.10 18.64
CA LEU A 37 -11.77 5.40 17.48
C LEU A 37 -12.51 6.40 16.59
N SER A 38 -11.86 7.53 16.26
CA SER A 38 -12.44 8.49 15.32
C SER A 38 -12.58 7.86 13.92
N PHE A 39 -13.54 8.38 13.15
CA PHE A 39 -13.74 7.91 11.77
C PHE A 39 -12.45 8.04 10.94
N GLY A 40 -11.70 9.14 11.10
CA GLY A 40 -10.45 9.36 10.38
C GLY A 40 -9.37 8.35 10.74
N LEU A 41 -9.24 7.95 12.02
CA LEU A 41 -8.31 6.90 12.42
C LEU A 41 -8.75 5.53 11.91
N ALA A 42 -10.06 5.22 11.94
CA ALA A 42 -10.59 3.99 11.37
C ALA A 42 -10.36 3.93 9.84
N PHE A 43 -10.52 5.05 9.16
CA PHE A 43 -10.24 5.18 7.74
C PHE A 43 -8.74 4.98 7.44
N SER A 44 -7.85 5.62 8.22
CA SER A 44 -6.39 5.44 8.10
C SER A 44 -5.96 3.99 8.33
N ALA A 45 -6.52 3.33 9.36
CA ALA A 45 -6.28 1.91 9.61
C ALA A 45 -6.76 1.04 8.45
N SER A 46 -7.88 1.38 7.80
CA SER A 46 -8.40 0.64 6.64
C SER A 46 -7.50 0.79 5.41
N ILE A 47 -6.95 1.96 5.17
CA ILE A 47 -5.94 2.17 4.12
C ILE A 47 -4.73 1.26 4.37
N LEU A 48 -4.21 1.25 5.59
CA LEU A 48 -3.05 0.42 5.96
C LEU A 48 -3.36 -1.08 5.96
N MET A 49 -4.56 -1.49 6.32
CA MET A 49 -4.92 -2.90 6.44
C MET A 49 -5.32 -3.53 5.10
N ILE A 50 -5.88 -2.77 4.18
CA ILE A 50 -6.48 -3.30 2.95
C ILE A 50 -5.83 -2.68 1.71
N LEU A 51 -5.89 -1.37 1.56
CA LEU A 51 -5.56 -0.74 0.29
C LEU A 51 -4.07 -0.84 -0.04
N LEU A 52 -3.19 -0.48 0.88
CA LEU A 52 -1.74 -0.57 0.66
C LEU A 52 -1.25 -2.02 0.51
N PRO A 53 -1.67 -3.00 1.34
CA PRO A 53 -1.35 -4.41 1.10
C PRO A 53 -1.82 -4.93 -0.25
N VAL A 54 -3.04 -4.60 -0.68
CA VAL A 54 -3.57 -5.01 -2.00
C VAL A 54 -2.75 -4.40 -3.13
N LEU A 55 -2.46 -3.10 -3.09
CA LEU A 55 -1.62 -2.44 -4.09
C LEU A 55 -0.22 -3.07 -4.15
N THR A 56 0.39 -3.33 -2.99
CA THR A 56 1.70 -3.98 -2.92
C THR A 56 1.66 -5.38 -3.53
N TYR A 57 0.61 -6.16 -3.24
CA TYR A 57 0.44 -7.51 -3.79
C TYR A 57 0.25 -7.49 -5.31
N VAL A 58 -0.62 -6.62 -5.82
CA VAL A 58 -0.88 -6.49 -7.27
C VAL A 58 0.39 -6.10 -8.00
N ASN A 59 1.10 -5.06 -7.53
CA ASN A 59 2.35 -4.64 -8.13
C ASN A 59 3.39 -5.77 -8.15
N ASN A 60 3.51 -6.52 -7.05
CA ASN A 60 4.46 -7.62 -6.99
C ASN A 60 4.07 -8.78 -7.93
N ALA A 61 2.79 -9.05 -8.09
CA ALA A 61 2.31 -10.07 -9.03
C ALA A 61 2.61 -9.69 -10.49
N GLU A 62 2.38 -8.44 -10.88
CA GLU A 62 2.71 -7.93 -12.21
C GLU A 62 4.22 -7.97 -12.47
N LEU A 63 5.02 -7.54 -11.49
CA LEU A 63 6.47 -7.58 -11.57
C LEU A 63 6.99 -9.01 -11.77
N ASN A 64 6.47 -9.98 -11.00
CA ASN A 64 6.87 -11.38 -11.15
C ASN A 64 6.46 -11.97 -12.51
N ASN A 65 5.29 -11.59 -13.04
CA ASN A 65 4.88 -12.00 -14.39
C ASN A 65 5.82 -11.42 -15.46
N THR A 66 6.37 -10.24 -15.24
CA THR A 66 7.36 -9.62 -16.13
C THR A 66 8.73 -10.32 -16.04
N ILE A 67 9.12 -10.79 -14.85
CA ILE A 67 10.41 -11.46 -14.62
C ILE A 67 10.42 -12.91 -15.16
N LEU A 68 9.31 -13.64 -15.02
CA LEU A 68 9.22 -15.05 -15.40
C LEU A 68 9.67 -15.37 -16.84
N PRO A 69 9.37 -14.57 -17.88
CA PRO A 69 9.85 -14.82 -19.23
C PRO A 69 11.38 -14.86 -19.37
N PHE A 70 12.11 -14.21 -18.46
CA PHE A 70 13.59 -14.20 -18.46
C PHE A 70 14.19 -15.41 -17.73
N ALA A 71 13.38 -16.28 -17.14
CA ALA A 71 13.83 -17.48 -16.45
C ALA A 71 14.65 -18.43 -17.36
N ALA A 72 14.43 -18.39 -18.67
CA ALA A 72 15.19 -19.16 -19.63
C ALA A 72 16.66 -18.71 -19.77
N TRP A 73 17.02 -17.51 -19.32
CA TRP A 73 18.33 -16.91 -19.52
C TRP A 73 19.30 -17.10 -18.35
N GLY A 74 18.79 -17.56 -17.22
CA GLY A 74 19.61 -17.80 -16.04
C GLY A 74 18.72 -18.11 -14.82
N VAL A 75 18.26 -19.34 -14.73
CA VAL A 75 17.24 -19.79 -13.77
C VAL A 75 17.56 -19.39 -12.31
N ALA A 76 18.81 -19.51 -11.88
CA ALA A 76 19.19 -19.24 -10.51
C ALA A 76 19.05 -17.75 -10.13
N SER A 77 19.50 -16.83 -11.00
CA SER A 77 19.44 -15.37 -10.73
C SER A 77 18.00 -14.85 -10.77
N VAL A 78 17.18 -15.34 -11.69
CA VAL A 78 15.78 -14.95 -11.81
C VAL A 78 14.95 -15.47 -10.63
N LEU A 79 15.20 -16.71 -10.19
CA LEU A 79 14.55 -17.26 -9.00
C LEU A 79 14.94 -16.48 -7.74
N THR A 80 16.22 -16.18 -7.56
CA THR A 80 16.69 -15.38 -6.41
C THR A 80 16.02 -14.00 -6.40
N LEU A 81 15.92 -13.36 -7.57
CA LEU A 81 15.28 -12.05 -7.69
C LEU A 81 13.78 -12.11 -7.38
N SER A 82 13.08 -13.14 -7.88
CA SER A 82 11.66 -13.35 -7.57
C SER A 82 11.44 -13.56 -6.06
N TRP A 83 12.24 -14.39 -5.40
CA TRP A 83 12.17 -14.56 -3.94
C TRP A 83 12.48 -13.29 -3.17
N MET A 84 13.44 -12.50 -3.63
CA MET A 84 13.77 -11.22 -3.00
C MET A 84 12.61 -10.22 -3.12
N THR A 85 11.99 -10.08 -4.30
CA THR A 85 10.83 -9.19 -4.49
C THR A 85 9.64 -9.63 -3.66
N TRP A 86 9.35 -10.93 -3.59
CA TRP A 86 8.32 -11.49 -2.72
C TRP A 86 8.61 -11.24 -1.23
N GLY A 87 9.85 -11.41 -0.80
CA GLY A 87 10.27 -11.14 0.58
C GLY A 87 10.09 -9.68 0.97
N LEU A 88 10.54 -8.76 0.12
CA LEU A 88 10.38 -7.32 0.33
C LEU A 88 8.89 -6.90 0.35
N SER A 89 8.09 -7.41 -0.59
CA SER A 89 6.65 -7.12 -0.64
C SER A 89 5.91 -7.69 0.58
N THR A 90 6.27 -8.89 1.02
CA THR A 90 5.71 -9.48 2.25
C THR A 90 6.06 -8.64 3.47
N GLY A 91 7.31 -8.19 3.58
CA GLY A 91 7.76 -7.27 4.63
C GLY A 91 6.99 -5.95 4.62
N ALA A 92 6.72 -5.40 3.43
CA ALA A 92 5.90 -4.19 3.27
C ALA A 92 4.48 -4.41 3.78
N ILE A 93 3.83 -5.51 3.38
CA ILE A 93 2.47 -5.87 3.82
C ILE A 93 2.42 -6.02 5.34
N ILE A 94 3.35 -6.78 5.93
CA ILE A 94 3.41 -6.96 7.39
C ILE A 94 3.58 -5.62 8.11
N SER A 95 4.42 -4.73 7.58
CA SER A 95 4.64 -3.40 8.16
C SER A 95 3.35 -2.57 8.15
N PHE A 96 2.60 -2.56 7.04
CA PHE A 96 1.31 -1.86 6.95
C PHE A 96 0.26 -2.45 7.90
N LEU A 97 0.15 -3.79 7.96
CA LEU A 97 -0.77 -4.47 8.87
C LEU A 97 -0.43 -4.18 10.34
N TYR A 98 0.85 -4.13 10.69
CA TYR A 98 1.28 -3.81 12.04
C TYR A 98 0.99 -2.35 12.39
N ALA A 99 1.20 -1.41 11.47
CA ALA A 99 0.80 -0.01 11.65
C ALA A 99 -0.72 0.13 11.85
N ALA A 100 -1.53 -0.60 11.09
CA ALA A 100 -2.98 -0.64 11.29
C ALA A 100 -3.36 -1.21 12.67
N TYR A 101 -2.73 -2.30 13.08
CA TYR A 101 -2.93 -2.90 14.41
C TYR A 101 -2.61 -1.89 15.53
N LEU A 102 -1.51 -1.16 15.41
CA LEU A 102 -1.14 -0.13 16.39
C LEU A 102 -2.18 0.99 16.50
N ILE A 103 -2.80 1.40 15.39
CA ILE A 103 -3.88 2.40 15.42
C ILE A 103 -5.09 1.87 16.19
N VAL A 104 -5.44 0.59 16.00
CA VAL A 104 -6.66 0.01 16.56
C VAL A 104 -6.48 -0.36 18.04
N GLU A 105 -5.35 -0.94 18.42
CA GLU A 105 -5.16 -1.54 19.74
C GLU A 105 -4.40 -0.65 20.73
N SER A 106 -3.42 0.12 20.28
CA SER A 106 -2.57 0.88 21.19
C SER A 106 -3.13 2.25 21.52
N ARG A 107 -2.89 2.70 22.77
CA ARG A 107 -3.32 3.99 23.30
C ARG A 107 -2.17 4.86 23.79
N SER A 108 -0.92 4.40 23.67
CA SER A 108 0.23 5.11 24.19
C SER A 108 0.70 6.25 23.28
N ARG A 109 1.29 7.30 23.86
CA ARG A 109 1.85 8.44 23.08
C ARG A 109 2.94 8.02 22.08
N GLY A 110 3.72 7.01 22.43
CA GLY A 110 4.76 6.49 21.55
C GLY A 110 4.22 5.79 20.28
N THR A 111 2.96 5.41 20.29
CA THR A 111 2.32 4.70 19.16
C THR A 111 2.32 5.51 17.87
N ILE A 112 2.15 6.84 17.94
CA ILE A 112 2.17 7.70 16.76
C ILE A 112 3.49 7.52 15.99
N ASN A 113 4.62 7.57 16.70
CA ASN A 113 5.93 7.41 16.08
C ASN A 113 6.13 6.01 15.50
N LEU A 114 5.61 4.97 16.16
CA LEU A 114 5.65 3.61 15.64
C LEU A 114 4.78 3.43 14.39
N VAL A 115 3.58 4.01 14.36
CA VAL A 115 2.71 4.02 13.16
C VAL A 115 3.42 4.69 11.99
N LEU A 116 4.05 5.86 12.23
CA LEU A 116 4.82 6.56 11.20
C LEU A 116 6.01 5.72 10.72
N LEU A 117 6.75 5.11 11.65
CA LEU A 117 7.88 4.26 11.33
C LEU A 117 7.47 3.07 10.46
N PHE A 118 6.45 2.32 10.86
CA PHE A 118 6.01 1.12 10.12
C PHE A 118 5.31 1.47 8.81
N THR A 119 4.60 2.59 8.73
CA THR A 119 4.05 3.09 7.46
C THR A 119 5.17 3.47 6.48
N GLY A 120 6.19 4.20 6.96
CA GLY A 120 7.35 4.57 6.16
C GLY A 120 8.19 3.36 5.73
N LEU A 121 8.43 2.41 6.67
CA LEU A 121 9.14 1.17 6.38
C LEU A 121 8.39 0.33 5.34
N GLY A 122 7.09 0.18 5.48
CA GLY A 122 6.26 -0.55 4.51
C GLY A 122 6.35 0.07 3.12
N TYR A 123 6.27 1.39 3.02
CA TYR A 123 6.43 2.08 1.73
C TYR A 123 7.84 1.90 1.15
N LEU A 124 8.88 2.03 1.97
CA LEU A 124 10.27 1.84 1.54
C LEU A 124 10.51 0.41 1.02
N LEU A 125 10.02 -0.61 1.72
CA LEU A 125 10.13 -1.99 1.28
C LEU A 125 9.36 -2.25 -0.03
N ASN A 126 8.17 -1.65 -0.19
CA ASN A 126 7.42 -1.71 -1.44
C ASN A 126 8.20 -1.05 -2.59
N LEU A 127 8.76 0.13 -2.37
CA LEU A 127 9.59 0.83 -3.36
C LEU A 127 10.82 0.00 -3.75
N LEU A 128 11.52 -0.57 -2.78
CA LEU A 128 12.68 -1.44 -3.02
C LEU A 128 12.29 -2.68 -3.81
N SER A 129 11.16 -3.30 -3.50
CA SER A 129 10.62 -4.44 -4.24
C SER A 129 10.43 -4.11 -5.73
N GLN A 130 9.85 -2.95 -6.03
CA GLN A 130 9.56 -2.51 -7.40
C GLN A 130 10.81 -2.01 -8.14
N ALA A 131 11.76 -1.38 -7.44
CA ALA A 131 12.96 -0.82 -8.04
C ALA A 131 14.10 -1.84 -8.23
N ALA A 132 14.24 -2.79 -7.30
CA ALA A 132 15.37 -3.71 -7.28
C ALA A 132 15.38 -4.65 -8.49
N ALA A 133 14.25 -5.19 -8.88
CA ALA A 133 14.17 -6.16 -9.96
C ALA A 133 14.54 -5.57 -11.32
N PRO A 134 13.96 -4.45 -11.78
CA PRO A 134 14.36 -3.84 -13.05
C PRO A 134 15.82 -3.39 -13.06
N TYR A 135 16.31 -2.84 -11.94
CA TYR A 135 17.70 -2.42 -11.86
C TYR A 135 18.68 -3.60 -12.01
N LEU A 136 18.42 -4.70 -11.35
CA LEU A 136 19.27 -5.89 -11.40
C LEU A 136 19.18 -6.61 -12.73
N LEU A 137 18.01 -6.62 -13.39
CA LEU A 137 17.82 -7.27 -14.67
C LEU A 137 18.36 -6.46 -15.86
N PHE A 138 18.14 -5.15 -15.84
CA PHE A 138 18.37 -4.29 -17.01
C PHE A 138 19.49 -3.28 -16.82
N GLY A 139 20.11 -3.22 -15.63
CA GLY A 139 21.15 -2.24 -15.30
C GLY A 139 20.66 -0.78 -15.28
N SER A 140 19.35 -0.58 -15.43
CA SER A 140 18.72 0.72 -15.40
C SER A 140 17.34 0.64 -14.75
N PHE A 141 16.88 1.71 -14.13
CA PHE A 141 15.46 1.87 -13.75
C PHE A 141 14.67 2.00 -15.06
N GLY A 142 14.37 0.87 -15.66
CA GLY A 142 13.94 0.77 -17.04
C GLY A 142 12.70 1.60 -17.38
N ALA A 143 12.60 1.98 -18.64
CA ALA A 143 11.48 2.74 -19.21
C ALA A 143 10.10 2.08 -19.00
N ASN A 144 10.05 0.79 -18.71
CA ASN A 144 8.82 0.05 -18.43
C ASN A 144 8.30 0.29 -17.00
N LEU A 145 9.19 0.45 -16.02
CA LEU A 145 8.80 0.84 -14.65
C LEU A 145 8.06 2.17 -14.64
N ALA A 146 8.42 3.07 -15.55
CA ALA A 146 7.85 4.42 -15.59
C ALA A 146 6.42 4.47 -16.12
N LYS A 147 5.94 3.47 -16.87
CA LYS A 147 4.63 3.56 -17.52
C LYS A 147 3.52 2.84 -16.77
N GLU A 148 3.78 1.68 -16.20
CA GLU A 148 2.75 0.81 -15.63
C GLU A 148 2.76 0.84 -14.10
N ASP A 149 3.94 0.81 -13.48
CA ASP A 149 4.06 0.72 -12.01
C ASP A 149 4.13 2.08 -11.31
N LEU A 150 4.60 3.13 -12.00
CA LEU A 150 4.73 4.47 -11.42
C LEU A 150 3.40 5.03 -10.88
N PRO A 151 2.24 4.90 -11.55
CA PRO A 151 0.96 5.36 -11.02
C PRO A 151 0.61 4.70 -9.70
N PHE A 152 0.84 3.40 -9.56
CA PHE A 152 0.57 2.65 -8.32
C PHE A 152 1.53 3.02 -7.20
N LEU A 153 2.83 3.23 -7.51
CA LEU A 153 3.80 3.72 -6.54
C LEU A 153 3.46 5.13 -6.06
N CYS A 154 3.07 6.02 -6.96
CA CYS A 154 2.61 7.37 -6.60
C CYS A 154 1.35 7.31 -5.73
N LEU A 155 0.38 6.47 -6.07
CA LEU A 155 -0.84 6.28 -5.29
C LEU A 155 -0.51 5.76 -3.88
N SER A 156 0.34 4.74 -3.78
CA SER A 156 0.77 4.19 -2.49
C SER A 156 1.52 5.22 -1.64
N LEU A 157 2.33 6.08 -2.26
CA LEU A 157 3.00 7.19 -1.57
C LEU A 157 1.98 8.21 -1.02
N VAL A 158 1.05 8.64 -1.85
CA VAL A 158 0.00 9.60 -1.43
C VAL A 158 -0.82 9.03 -0.27
N LEU A 159 -1.18 7.75 -0.33
CA LEU A 159 -1.92 7.09 0.74
C LEU A 159 -1.09 6.97 2.03
N ALA A 160 0.17 6.55 1.94
CA ALA A 160 1.06 6.45 3.09
C ALA A 160 1.30 7.83 3.73
N LEU A 161 1.52 8.87 2.92
CA LEU A 161 1.68 10.25 3.41
C LEU A 161 0.39 10.77 4.05
N SER A 162 -0.78 10.52 3.45
CA SER A 162 -2.06 10.99 4.01
C SER A 162 -2.35 10.34 5.37
N VAL A 163 -2.07 9.04 5.53
CA VAL A 163 -2.14 8.38 6.84
C VAL A 163 -1.16 8.99 7.82
N GLY A 164 0.10 9.16 7.43
CA GLY A 164 1.14 9.74 8.28
C GLY A 164 0.80 11.15 8.75
N ILE A 165 0.37 12.03 7.84
CA ILE A 165 -0.04 13.40 8.15
C ILE A 165 -1.25 13.39 9.08
N TYR A 166 -2.27 12.58 8.78
CA TYR A 166 -3.46 12.50 9.61
C TYR A 166 -3.15 12.03 11.03
N VAL A 167 -2.41 10.94 11.18
CA VAL A 167 -2.05 10.37 12.49
C VAL A 167 -1.18 11.34 13.29
N LYS A 168 -0.29 12.09 12.65
CA LYS A 168 0.61 13.03 13.33
C LYS A 168 -0.08 14.32 13.77
N TYR A 169 -0.95 14.89 12.95
CA TYR A 169 -1.49 16.24 13.16
C TYR A 169 -2.95 16.30 13.56
N SER A 170 -3.68 15.17 13.52
CA SER A 170 -5.09 15.14 13.90
C SER A 170 -5.25 15.24 15.42
N GLU A 171 -6.12 16.15 15.86
CA GLU A 171 -6.51 16.25 17.27
C GLU A 171 -7.14 14.95 17.78
N ALA A 172 -7.89 14.25 16.92
CA ALA A 172 -8.49 12.96 17.25
C ALA A 172 -7.43 11.89 17.55
N ALA A 173 -6.35 11.86 16.77
CA ALA A 173 -5.21 10.99 17.05
C ALA A 173 -4.52 11.39 18.36
N GLY A 174 -4.25 12.68 18.56
CA GLY A 174 -3.69 13.20 19.80
C GLY A 174 -4.50 12.81 21.04
N LYS A 175 -5.82 12.92 20.99
CA LYS A 175 -6.72 12.50 22.09
C LYS A 175 -6.74 10.98 22.29
N THR A 176 -6.68 10.20 21.21
CA THR A 176 -6.72 8.73 21.27
C THR A 176 -5.44 8.14 21.86
N PHE A 177 -4.29 8.74 21.57
CA PHE A 177 -2.97 8.27 22.01
C PHE A 177 -2.40 9.12 23.17
N SER A 178 -3.20 9.84 23.91
CA SER A 178 -2.75 10.72 25.01
C SER A 178 -2.60 10.03 26.36
N ASN A 179 -3.04 8.79 26.49
CA ASN A 179 -2.98 8.01 27.73
C ASN A 179 -1.69 7.21 27.88
#